data_75c5ba43b2f19471d1298860f10c3850
#
_entry.id   75c5ba43b2f19471d1298860f10c3850
#
_cell.length_a   1.000
_cell.length_b   1.000
_cell.length_c   1.000
_cell.angle_alpha   90.00
_cell.angle_beta   90.00
_cell.angle_gamma   90.00
#
_symmetry.space_group_name_H-M   'P 1'
#
loop_
_entity.id
_entity.type
_entity.pdbx_description
1 polymer ?
#
loop_
_entity_poly.entity_id
_entity_poly.type
_entity_poly.pdbx_seq_one_letter_code
_entity_poly.pdbx_strand_id
1 'polypeptide(L)'
;PTGWDEPMLDQTTGMLTVIAPSATALEKGTAVESGTVVLAGVTPGGTSVSGVLFVGVVKTVDLSAAGVANSYMASVKETNYLFDVMHKGDGSPLATDHLGVIWKSASGLVQYLQMENGKASFYIGADTEDSNKILKGNAVIGAYDANDELIWSWHVWATDYDPEGENASVELNGYTMMTRNLGALANRNATT
;
A
#
# COMPACT_ATOMS: atom_id res chain seq x y z
N PRO A 1 18.52 3.31 14.12
CA PRO A 1 18.05 4.70 14.16
C PRO A 1 17.53 5.06 15.57
N THR A 2 17.49 6.35 15.92
CA THR A 2 17.05 6.80 17.24
C THR A 2 15.61 6.35 17.54
N GLY A 3 15.40 5.71 18.71
CA GLY A 3 14.10 5.20 19.16
C GLY A 3 13.67 3.87 18.56
N TRP A 4 14.45 3.28 17.66
CA TRP A 4 14.27 1.93 17.15
C TRP A 4 14.93 0.93 18.08
N ASP A 5 14.38 -0.27 18.20
CA ASP A 5 15.06 -1.35 18.93
C ASP A 5 16.32 -1.78 18.17
N GLU A 6 17.25 -2.42 18.88
CA GLU A 6 18.46 -2.96 18.26
C GLU A 6 18.08 -4.07 17.26
N PRO A 7 18.53 -3.99 15.99
CA PRO A 7 18.24 -5.01 15.00
C PRO A 7 18.86 -6.37 15.41
N MET A 8 18.10 -7.43 15.23
CA MET A 8 18.51 -8.80 15.54
C MET A 8 18.67 -9.63 14.27
N LEU A 9 19.87 -10.17 14.04
CA LEU A 9 20.14 -11.10 12.97
C LEU A 9 20.22 -12.54 13.50
N ASP A 10 19.29 -13.40 13.04
CA ASP A 10 19.42 -14.83 13.24
C ASP A 10 20.43 -15.39 12.24
N GLN A 11 21.61 -15.75 12.74
CA GLN A 11 22.71 -16.26 11.90
C GLN A 11 22.45 -17.66 11.30
N THR A 12 21.47 -18.40 11.85
CA THR A 12 21.12 -19.73 11.37
C THR A 12 20.20 -19.66 10.16
N THR A 13 19.21 -18.77 10.21
CA THR A 13 18.21 -18.60 9.17
C THR A 13 18.54 -17.46 8.20
N GLY A 14 19.45 -16.55 8.59
CA GLY A 14 19.74 -15.31 7.87
C GLY A 14 18.63 -14.25 8.03
N MET A 15 17.63 -14.47 8.90
CA MET A 15 16.53 -13.54 9.09
C MET A 15 16.98 -12.34 9.94
N LEU A 16 16.75 -11.14 9.41
CA LEU A 16 16.93 -9.87 10.12
C LEU A 16 15.58 -9.39 10.67
N THR A 17 15.49 -9.21 11.97
CA THR A 17 14.33 -8.60 12.63
C THR A 17 14.65 -7.14 12.97
N VAL A 18 13.80 -6.22 12.53
CA VAL A 18 13.88 -4.79 12.84
C VAL A 18 12.53 -4.36 13.43
N ILE A 19 12.56 -3.80 14.62
CA ILE A 19 11.35 -3.36 15.32
C ILE A 19 11.25 -1.84 15.24
N ALA A 20 10.16 -1.36 14.64
CA ALA A 20 9.88 0.06 14.50
C ALA A 20 9.50 0.70 15.86
N PRO A 21 9.75 2.01 16.03
CA PRO A 21 9.32 2.74 17.21
C PRO A 21 7.79 2.82 17.32
N SER A 22 7.30 3.00 18.52
CA SER A 22 5.87 3.22 18.74
C SER A 22 5.39 4.56 18.17
N ALA A 23 4.11 4.64 17.78
CA ALA A 23 3.49 5.89 17.32
C ALA A 23 3.68 7.03 18.34
N THR A 24 3.54 6.73 19.64
CA THR A 24 3.75 7.70 20.71
C THR A 24 5.18 8.24 20.79
N ALA A 25 6.19 7.41 20.47
CA ALA A 25 7.58 7.85 20.45
C ALA A 25 7.86 8.79 19.27
N LEU A 26 7.25 8.51 18.11
CA LEU A 26 7.32 9.36 16.92
C LEU A 26 6.62 10.72 17.16
N GLU A 27 5.41 10.71 17.68
CA GLU A 27 4.64 11.93 18.01
C GLU A 27 5.36 12.82 19.02
N LYS A 28 6.06 12.24 19.98
CA LYS A 28 6.86 13.00 20.97
C LYS A 28 8.23 13.43 20.45
N GLY A 29 8.60 13.06 19.24
CA GLY A 29 9.93 13.37 18.67
C GLY A 29 11.08 12.65 19.37
N THR A 30 10.82 11.59 20.12
CA THR A 30 11.85 10.75 20.78
C THR A 30 12.38 9.63 19.90
N ALA A 31 11.77 9.43 18.73
CA ALA A 31 12.19 8.48 17.71
C ALA A 31 12.17 9.14 16.32
N VAL A 32 12.92 8.58 15.37
CA VAL A 32 12.93 9.00 13.97
C VAL A 32 12.15 8.01 13.11
N GLU A 33 11.45 8.53 12.08
CA GLU A 33 10.61 7.74 11.18
C GLU A 33 11.43 6.82 10.27
N SER A 34 12.70 7.12 10.04
CA SER A 34 13.54 6.34 9.14
C SER A 34 15.00 6.39 9.52
N GLY A 35 15.77 5.48 8.96
CA GLY A 35 17.21 5.43 9.16
C GLY A 35 17.86 4.26 8.42
N THR A 36 19.05 3.88 8.85
CA THR A 36 19.80 2.79 8.26
C THR A 36 20.18 1.74 9.30
N VAL A 37 20.15 0.49 8.89
CA VAL A 37 20.75 -0.64 9.59
C VAL A 37 21.95 -1.10 8.78
N VAL A 38 23.12 -1.16 9.41
CA VAL A 38 24.35 -1.66 8.78
C VAL A 38 24.56 -3.09 9.22
N LEU A 39 24.63 -3.99 8.26
CA LEU A 39 25.02 -5.39 8.46
C LEU A 39 26.50 -5.51 8.11
N ALA A 40 27.29 -6.06 9.03
CA ALA A 40 28.71 -6.33 8.80
C ALA A 40 29.03 -7.77 9.15
N GLY A 41 29.91 -8.37 8.39
CA GLY A 41 30.34 -9.75 8.59
C GLY A 41 31.71 -10.02 7.99
N VAL A 42 32.19 -11.22 8.21
CA VAL A 42 33.46 -11.70 7.64
C VAL A 42 33.17 -13.02 6.95
N THR A 43 33.60 -13.15 5.71
CA THR A 43 33.49 -14.41 4.96
C THR A 43 34.37 -15.50 5.58
N PRO A 44 34.15 -16.79 5.30
CA PRO A 44 35.03 -17.87 5.75
C PRO A 44 36.49 -17.67 5.30
N GLY A 45 36.73 -16.94 4.23
CA GLY A 45 38.08 -16.55 3.75
C GLY A 45 38.66 -15.31 4.43
N GLY A 46 38.05 -14.75 5.47
CA GLY A 46 38.53 -13.62 6.23
C GLY A 46 38.26 -12.24 5.61
N THR A 47 37.52 -12.16 4.52
CA THR A 47 37.15 -10.88 3.87
C THR A 47 35.99 -10.22 4.59
N SER A 48 36.14 -8.96 5.01
CA SER A 48 35.06 -8.16 5.57
C SER A 48 34.03 -7.80 4.48
N VAL A 49 32.78 -7.98 4.79
CA VAL A 49 31.63 -7.61 3.94
C VAL A 49 30.65 -6.75 4.75
N SER A 50 30.02 -5.81 4.09
CA SER A 50 28.98 -5.00 4.73
C SER A 50 27.88 -4.68 3.74
N GLY A 51 26.66 -4.51 4.27
CA GLY A 51 25.50 -4.04 3.54
C GLY A 51 24.74 -2.99 4.35
N VAL A 52 24.03 -2.13 3.67
CA VAL A 52 23.19 -1.09 4.28
C VAL A 52 21.74 -1.36 3.88
N LEU A 53 20.88 -1.44 4.89
CA LEU A 53 19.43 -1.54 4.72
C LEU A 53 18.79 -0.23 5.18
N PHE A 54 17.99 0.38 4.32
CA PHE A 54 17.16 1.52 4.71
C PHE A 54 15.88 0.99 5.33
N VAL A 55 15.48 1.55 6.48
CA VAL A 55 14.26 1.20 7.21
C VAL A 55 13.44 2.46 7.45
N GLY A 56 12.12 2.33 7.41
CA GLY A 56 11.23 3.46 7.63
C GLY A 56 9.84 3.01 8.10
N VAL A 57 9.20 3.87 8.87
CA VAL A 57 7.79 3.72 9.27
C VAL A 57 6.94 4.41 8.22
N VAL A 58 5.97 3.72 7.69
CA VAL A 58 4.99 4.27 6.76
C VAL A 58 3.61 4.28 7.39
N LYS A 59 2.81 5.29 7.07
CA LYS A 59 1.39 5.31 7.43
C LYS A 59 0.71 4.10 6.81
N THR A 60 -0.16 3.44 7.60
CA THR A 60 -0.97 2.33 7.10
C THR A 60 -2.44 2.70 7.15
N VAL A 61 -3.16 2.42 6.07
CA VAL A 61 -4.61 2.65 5.94
C VAL A 61 -5.28 1.35 5.53
N ASP A 62 -6.24 0.90 6.32
CA ASP A 62 -7.08 -0.26 5.99
C ASP A 62 -8.32 0.20 5.21
N LEU A 63 -8.34 -0.07 3.91
CA LEU A 63 -9.43 0.30 3.01
C LEU A 63 -10.70 -0.52 3.23
N SER A 64 -10.59 -1.67 3.90
CA SER A 64 -11.72 -2.55 4.27
C SER A 64 -12.21 -2.34 5.70
N ALA A 65 -11.71 -1.34 6.43
CA ALA A 65 -12.10 -1.09 7.82
C ALA A 65 -13.61 -0.82 7.99
N ALA A 66 -14.26 -0.23 7.00
CA ALA A 66 -15.70 0.01 6.98
C ALA A 66 -16.52 -1.11 6.30
N GLY A 67 -15.86 -2.13 5.78
CA GLY A 67 -16.46 -3.25 5.07
C GLY A 67 -15.73 -3.63 3.79
N VAL A 68 -16.10 -4.77 3.22
CA VAL A 68 -15.52 -5.28 1.97
C VAL A 68 -16.15 -4.64 0.74
N ALA A 69 -15.36 -4.47 -0.31
CA ALA A 69 -15.78 -3.90 -1.59
C ALA A 69 -15.03 -4.55 -2.76
N ASN A 70 -15.50 -4.33 -3.99
CA ASN A 70 -14.80 -4.75 -5.21
C ASN A 70 -13.86 -3.68 -5.76
N SER A 71 -13.98 -2.45 -5.27
CA SER A 71 -13.14 -1.33 -5.66
C SER A 71 -12.79 -0.49 -4.45
N TYR A 72 -11.53 -0.12 -4.33
CA TYR A 72 -11.00 0.68 -3.24
C TYR A 72 -10.34 1.95 -3.77
N MET A 73 -10.50 3.04 -3.04
CA MET A 73 -9.87 4.31 -3.35
C MET A 73 -8.70 4.57 -2.40
N ALA A 74 -7.52 4.84 -2.97
CA ALA A 74 -6.32 5.24 -2.27
C ALA A 74 -6.03 6.72 -2.56
N SER A 75 -6.01 7.58 -1.54
CA SER A 75 -5.88 9.03 -1.73
C SER A 75 -4.68 9.66 -1.03
N VAL A 76 -3.93 8.92 -0.24
CA VAL A 76 -2.78 9.42 0.52
C VAL A 76 -1.49 8.85 -0.06
N LYS A 77 -0.57 9.72 -0.44
CA LYS A 77 0.75 9.32 -0.91
C LYS A 77 1.59 8.67 0.19
N GLU A 78 2.63 7.95 -0.20
CA GLU A 78 3.63 7.37 0.71
C GLU A 78 2.98 6.55 1.84
N THR A 79 1.96 5.77 1.47
CA THR A 79 1.10 5.05 2.41
C THR A 79 1.06 3.57 2.04
N ASN A 80 1.11 2.72 3.05
CA ASN A 80 0.82 1.31 2.93
C ASN A 80 -0.69 1.11 3.08
N TYR A 81 -1.30 0.45 2.11
CA TYR A 81 -2.73 0.18 2.08
C TYR A 81 -3.00 -1.29 2.35
N LEU A 82 -4.04 -1.54 3.14
CA LEU A 82 -4.54 -2.88 3.41
C LEU A 82 -5.98 -3.00 2.91
N PHE A 83 -6.38 -4.20 2.48
CA PHE A 83 -7.79 -4.57 2.33
C PHE A 83 -7.98 -6.08 2.45
N ASP A 84 -9.19 -6.49 2.86
CA ASP A 84 -9.58 -7.89 3.01
C ASP A 84 -9.56 -8.61 1.66
N VAL A 85 -8.91 -9.78 1.60
CA VAL A 85 -8.83 -10.64 0.41
C VAL A 85 -9.42 -12.02 0.62
N MET A 86 -10.07 -12.24 1.76
CA MET A 86 -10.77 -13.46 2.09
C MET A 86 -12.27 -13.40 1.78
N HIS A 87 -12.76 -12.22 1.34
CA HIS A 87 -14.16 -12.01 0.99
C HIS A 87 -14.31 -11.19 -0.29
N LYS A 88 -15.35 -11.48 -1.06
CA LYS A 88 -15.82 -10.64 -2.18
C LYS A 88 -16.49 -9.38 -1.65
N GLY A 89 -16.77 -8.41 -2.53
CA GLY A 89 -17.46 -7.18 -2.16
C GLY A 89 -18.92 -7.38 -1.67
N ASP A 90 -19.52 -8.53 -1.89
CA ASP A 90 -20.81 -8.92 -1.33
C ASP A 90 -20.71 -9.67 0.01
N GLY A 91 -19.48 -9.83 0.54
CA GLY A 91 -19.19 -10.54 1.77
C GLY A 91 -19.08 -12.07 1.63
N SER A 92 -19.25 -12.63 0.44
CA SER A 92 -19.07 -14.07 0.25
C SER A 92 -17.59 -14.46 0.38
N PRO A 93 -17.28 -15.63 1.00
CA PRO A 93 -15.91 -16.02 1.28
C PRO A 93 -15.11 -16.37 0.01
N LEU A 94 -13.80 -16.14 0.07
CA LEU A 94 -12.82 -16.54 -0.93
C LEU A 94 -11.77 -17.45 -0.30
N ALA A 95 -11.31 -18.45 -1.07
CA ALA A 95 -10.18 -19.30 -0.71
C ALA A 95 -8.89 -18.77 -1.36
N THR A 96 -8.52 -17.55 -1.02
CA THR A 96 -7.32 -16.90 -1.56
C THR A 96 -6.06 -17.55 -0.99
N ASP A 97 -5.20 -18.05 -1.87
CA ASP A 97 -3.88 -18.59 -1.53
C ASP A 97 -2.80 -17.51 -1.67
N HIS A 98 -2.81 -16.80 -2.80
CA HIS A 98 -1.85 -15.72 -3.06
C HIS A 98 -2.44 -14.62 -3.94
N LEU A 99 -1.69 -13.52 -4.06
CA LEU A 99 -2.08 -12.32 -4.80
C LEU A 99 -1.14 -12.03 -5.96
N GLY A 100 -1.67 -11.42 -7.00
CA GLY A 100 -0.89 -10.91 -8.11
C GLY A 100 -1.45 -9.61 -8.66
N VAL A 101 -0.58 -8.75 -9.22
CA VAL A 101 -1.02 -7.57 -9.96
C VAL A 101 -1.37 -8.01 -11.38
N ILE A 102 -2.67 -8.01 -11.72
CA ILE A 102 -3.13 -8.36 -13.07
C ILE A 102 -2.76 -7.25 -14.05
N TRP A 103 -2.99 -6.00 -13.64
CA TRP A 103 -2.74 -4.84 -14.47
C TRP A 103 -2.56 -3.58 -13.62
N LYS A 104 -1.78 -2.62 -14.10
CA LYS A 104 -1.66 -1.27 -13.52
C LYS A 104 -1.31 -0.25 -14.58
N SER A 105 -1.86 0.96 -14.44
CA SER A 105 -1.68 2.05 -15.39
C SER A 105 -0.33 2.76 -15.28
N ALA A 106 0.40 2.58 -14.18
CA ALA A 106 1.73 3.14 -13.94
C ALA A 106 2.62 2.11 -13.24
N SER A 107 3.89 2.04 -13.61
CA SER A 107 4.83 1.03 -13.11
C SER A 107 5.04 1.09 -11.59
N GLY A 108 5.02 2.29 -11.01
CA GLY A 108 5.18 2.51 -9.57
C GLY A 108 3.90 2.35 -8.73
N LEU A 109 2.77 2.04 -9.37
CA LEU A 109 1.51 1.80 -8.68
C LEU A 109 1.49 0.37 -8.12
N VAL A 110 1.01 0.19 -6.90
CA VAL A 110 1.02 -1.11 -6.20
C VAL A 110 2.43 -1.68 -6.13
N GLN A 111 3.20 -1.19 -5.16
CA GLN A 111 4.53 -1.68 -4.84
C GLN A 111 4.46 -2.61 -3.64
N TYR A 112 5.37 -3.58 -3.57
CA TYR A 112 5.52 -4.50 -2.43
C TYR A 112 4.23 -5.26 -2.08
N LEU A 113 3.44 -5.67 -3.09
CA LEU A 113 2.22 -6.44 -2.87
C LEU A 113 2.54 -7.76 -2.18
N GLN A 114 1.88 -8.00 -1.06
CA GLN A 114 1.95 -9.24 -0.29
C GLN A 114 0.61 -9.53 0.37
N MET A 115 0.42 -10.78 0.80
CA MET A 115 -0.73 -11.17 1.61
C MET A 115 -0.28 -11.51 3.02
N GLU A 116 -0.90 -10.90 4.01
CA GLU A 116 -0.63 -11.14 5.41
C GLU A 116 -1.93 -11.10 6.22
N ASN A 117 -2.15 -12.10 7.06
CA ASN A 117 -3.33 -12.19 7.94
C ASN A 117 -4.68 -12.01 7.21
N GLY A 118 -4.79 -12.54 5.97
CA GLY A 118 -6.02 -12.46 5.17
C GLY A 118 -6.26 -11.07 4.54
N LYS A 119 -5.25 -10.22 4.50
CA LYS A 119 -5.30 -8.91 3.83
C LYS A 119 -4.21 -8.78 2.78
N ALA A 120 -4.54 -8.10 1.69
CA ALA A 120 -3.52 -7.53 0.82
C ALA A 120 -2.82 -6.39 1.55
N SER A 121 -1.51 -6.28 1.36
CA SER A 121 -0.69 -5.15 1.80
C SER A 121 0.11 -4.66 0.60
N PHE A 122 0.04 -3.35 0.30
CA PHE A 122 0.78 -2.74 -0.80
C PHE A 122 1.03 -1.25 -0.54
N TYR A 123 2.08 -0.73 -1.14
CA TYR A 123 2.48 0.67 -0.99
C TYR A 123 2.20 1.47 -2.25
N ILE A 124 1.74 2.71 -2.08
CA ILE A 124 1.64 3.71 -3.15
C ILE A 124 2.47 4.93 -2.76
N GLY A 125 3.43 5.29 -3.62
CA GLY A 125 4.32 6.40 -3.43
C GLY A 125 3.73 7.75 -3.82
N ALA A 126 4.59 8.77 -3.80
CA ALA A 126 4.28 10.08 -4.35
C ALA A 126 4.37 10.06 -5.88
N ASP A 127 3.71 11.04 -6.50
CA ASP A 127 3.85 11.32 -7.93
C ASP A 127 5.28 11.73 -8.25
N THR A 128 5.80 11.30 -9.41
CA THR A 128 7.19 11.57 -9.81
C THR A 128 7.41 13.00 -10.29
N GLU A 129 6.36 13.68 -10.71
CA GLU A 129 6.40 15.08 -11.19
C GLU A 129 6.03 16.06 -10.07
N ASP A 130 5.19 15.63 -9.12
CA ASP A 130 4.79 16.44 -7.96
C ASP A 130 4.78 15.57 -6.69
N SER A 131 5.88 15.59 -5.96
CA SER A 131 6.06 14.81 -4.73
C SER A 131 5.07 15.16 -3.59
N ASN A 132 4.28 16.23 -3.73
CA ASN A 132 3.21 16.54 -2.78
C ASN A 132 1.91 15.77 -3.06
N LYS A 133 1.81 15.07 -4.21
CA LYS A 133 0.63 14.32 -4.62
C LYS A 133 0.87 12.83 -4.62
N ILE A 134 -0.20 12.07 -4.51
CA ILE A 134 -0.17 10.62 -4.69
C ILE A 134 0.09 10.29 -6.17
N LEU A 135 0.85 9.23 -6.43
CA LEU A 135 0.94 8.65 -7.78
C LEU A 135 -0.44 8.18 -8.22
N LYS A 136 -1.03 8.89 -9.17
CA LYS A 136 -2.39 8.60 -9.67
C LYS A 136 -2.40 7.47 -10.67
N GLY A 137 -3.43 6.65 -10.59
CA GLY A 137 -3.61 5.56 -11.53
C GLY A 137 -4.67 4.56 -11.10
N ASN A 138 -4.75 3.51 -11.88
CA ASN A 138 -5.63 2.38 -11.63
C ASN A 138 -4.82 1.09 -11.63
N ALA A 139 -5.17 0.17 -10.76
CA ALA A 139 -4.60 -1.17 -10.75
C ALA A 139 -5.71 -2.21 -10.51
N VAL A 140 -5.44 -3.43 -10.96
CA VAL A 140 -6.27 -4.60 -10.67
C VAL A 140 -5.38 -5.62 -9.97
N ILE A 141 -5.78 -5.98 -8.73
CA ILE A 141 -5.12 -7.01 -7.93
C ILE A 141 -6.00 -8.26 -7.99
N GLY A 142 -5.40 -9.39 -8.36
CA GLY A 142 -6.06 -10.70 -8.43
C GLY A 142 -5.81 -11.53 -7.19
N ALA A 143 -6.83 -12.29 -6.80
CA ALA A 143 -6.70 -13.42 -5.90
C ALA A 143 -6.61 -14.72 -6.70
N TYR A 144 -5.67 -15.54 -6.35
CA TYR A 144 -5.45 -16.86 -6.94
C TYR A 144 -5.63 -17.94 -5.89
N ASP A 145 -6.14 -19.08 -6.32
CA ASP A 145 -6.20 -20.27 -5.48
C ASP A 145 -4.88 -21.06 -5.50
N ALA A 146 -4.83 -22.17 -4.78
CA ALA A 146 -3.63 -23.04 -4.71
C ALA A 146 -3.27 -23.73 -6.04
N ASN A 147 -4.08 -23.61 -7.09
CA ASN A 147 -3.81 -24.13 -8.43
C ASN A 147 -3.40 -23.04 -9.42
N ASP A 148 -3.08 -21.81 -8.94
CA ASP A 148 -2.80 -20.63 -9.75
C ASP A 148 -4.01 -20.15 -10.60
N GLU A 149 -5.24 -20.55 -10.24
CA GLU A 149 -6.45 -20.08 -10.93
C GLU A 149 -6.91 -18.76 -10.34
N LEU A 150 -7.18 -17.77 -11.21
CA LEU A 150 -7.73 -16.48 -10.81
C LEU A 150 -9.18 -16.67 -10.33
N ILE A 151 -9.43 -16.48 -9.03
CA ILE A 151 -10.75 -16.67 -8.42
C ILE A 151 -11.50 -15.37 -8.15
N TRP A 152 -10.80 -14.22 -8.05
CA TRP A 152 -11.39 -12.90 -7.86
C TRP A 152 -10.44 -11.78 -8.24
N SER A 153 -10.95 -10.55 -8.31
CA SER A 153 -10.09 -9.36 -8.48
C SER A 153 -10.72 -8.12 -7.85
N TRP A 154 -9.86 -7.19 -7.44
CA TRP A 154 -10.24 -5.88 -6.92
C TRP A 154 -9.61 -4.77 -7.75
N HIS A 155 -10.39 -3.71 -7.96
CA HIS A 155 -9.91 -2.48 -8.55
C HIS A 155 -9.36 -1.56 -7.45
N VAL A 156 -8.15 -1.04 -7.64
CA VAL A 156 -7.55 0.00 -6.81
C VAL A 156 -7.46 1.28 -7.64
N TRP A 157 -8.11 2.33 -7.17
CA TRP A 157 -8.06 3.65 -7.76
C TRP A 157 -7.22 4.58 -6.89
N ALA A 158 -5.99 4.89 -7.32
CA ALA A 158 -5.15 5.89 -6.69
C ALA A 158 -5.46 7.27 -7.27
N THR A 159 -5.86 8.21 -6.43
CA THR A 159 -6.39 9.50 -6.87
C THR A 159 -6.22 10.59 -5.81
N ASP A 160 -6.16 11.83 -6.27
CA ASP A 160 -6.25 13.04 -5.44
C ASP A 160 -7.69 13.51 -5.22
N TYR A 161 -8.68 12.73 -5.66
CA TYR A 161 -10.08 13.02 -5.46
C TYR A 161 -10.49 12.72 -4.02
N ASP A 162 -11.10 13.70 -3.36
CA ASP A 162 -11.71 13.55 -2.05
C ASP A 162 -13.24 13.50 -2.22
N PRO A 163 -13.90 12.38 -1.97
CA PRO A 163 -15.35 12.26 -2.14
C PRO A 163 -16.16 13.06 -1.11
N GLU A 164 -15.55 13.46 0.01
CA GLU A 164 -16.16 14.31 1.04
C GLU A 164 -15.78 15.79 0.89
N GLY A 165 -14.91 16.09 -0.08
CA GLY A 165 -14.42 17.44 -0.34
C GLY A 165 -15.49 18.36 -0.93
N GLU A 166 -15.26 19.65 -0.79
CA GLU A 166 -16.11 20.66 -1.43
C GLU A 166 -16.17 20.44 -2.95
N ASN A 167 -17.35 20.42 -3.53
CA ASN A 167 -17.62 20.12 -4.95
C ASN A 167 -17.30 18.66 -5.39
N ALA A 168 -17.18 17.72 -4.48
CA ALA A 168 -17.02 16.30 -4.81
C ALA A 168 -18.29 15.67 -5.37
N SER A 169 -19.45 16.25 -5.08
CA SER A 169 -20.73 15.78 -5.57
C SER A 169 -21.58 16.90 -6.12
N VAL A 170 -22.58 16.55 -6.90
CA VAL A 170 -23.58 17.44 -7.45
C VAL A 170 -24.96 16.81 -7.29
N GLU A 171 -25.95 17.61 -6.89
CA GLU A 171 -27.33 17.20 -6.86
C GLU A 171 -27.99 17.38 -8.23
N LEU A 172 -28.52 16.31 -8.79
CA LEU A 172 -29.23 16.32 -10.07
C LEU A 172 -30.49 15.49 -9.98
N ASN A 173 -31.64 16.13 -10.15
CA ASN A 173 -32.97 15.49 -10.10
C ASN A 173 -33.22 14.65 -8.84
N GLY A 174 -32.72 15.09 -7.68
CA GLY A 174 -32.86 14.42 -6.39
C GLY A 174 -31.87 13.27 -6.15
N TYR A 175 -30.85 13.14 -7.00
CA TYR A 175 -29.76 12.19 -6.82
C TYR A 175 -28.44 12.91 -6.57
N THR A 176 -27.70 12.47 -5.57
CA THR A 176 -26.32 12.90 -5.33
C THR A 176 -25.39 12.09 -6.22
N MET A 177 -24.66 12.77 -7.09
CA MET A 177 -23.74 12.16 -8.06
C MET A 177 -22.32 12.65 -7.79
N MET A 178 -21.33 11.77 -7.87
CA MET A 178 -19.93 12.14 -7.83
C MET A 178 -19.56 13.00 -9.05
N THR A 179 -18.75 14.04 -8.84
CA THR A 179 -18.25 14.91 -9.93
C THR A 179 -17.11 14.27 -10.71
N ARG A 180 -16.62 13.10 -10.29
CA ARG A 180 -15.59 12.34 -10.98
C ARG A 180 -16.04 10.89 -11.15
N ASN A 181 -15.88 10.33 -12.34
CA ASN A 181 -16.14 8.91 -12.58
C ASN A 181 -15.11 8.04 -11.84
N LEU A 182 -15.55 6.88 -11.34
CA LEU A 182 -14.68 5.89 -10.75
C LEU A 182 -13.52 5.53 -11.72
N GLY A 183 -12.29 5.59 -11.23
CA GLY A 183 -11.10 5.34 -12.04
C GLY A 183 -10.59 6.53 -12.87
N ALA A 184 -11.31 7.65 -12.93
CA ALA A 184 -10.87 8.81 -13.67
C ALA A 184 -9.71 9.55 -12.97
N LEU A 185 -8.65 9.87 -13.72
CA LEU A 185 -7.46 10.55 -13.17
C LEU A 185 -7.63 12.06 -13.07
N ALA A 186 -8.59 12.65 -13.80
CA ALA A 186 -8.90 14.07 -13.76
C ALA A 186 -10.33 14.30 -14.21
N ASN A 187 -10.90 15.45 -13.82
CA ASN A 187 -12.10 16.00 -14.45
C ASN A 187 -11.66 16.64 -15.76
N ARG A 188 -11.96 16.02 -16.88
CA ARG A 188 -11.83 16.67 -18.18
C ARG A 188 -13.23 17.01 -18.69
N ASN A 189 -13.54 18.29 -18.82
CA ASN A 189 -14.59 18.68 -19.72
C ASN A 189 -14.11 18.29 -21.12
N ALA A 190 -14.90 17.50 -21.84
CA ALA A 190 -14.65 17.32 -23.26
C ALA A 190 -14.72 18.73 -23.91
N THR A 191 -13.57 19.30 -24.21
CA THR A 191 -13.52 20.42 -25.13
C THR A 191 -13.81 19.84 -26.51
N THR A 192 -15.01 20.08 -26.98
CA THR A 192 -15.42 19.91 -28.38
C THR A 192 -14.54 20.76 -29.28
#